data_2622109ef94d2a28e81ea85840cf9e7f
#
_entry.id   2622109ef94d2a28e81ea85840cf9e7f
#
_cell.length_a   1.000
_cell.length_b   1.000
_cell.length_c   1.000
_cell.angle_alpha   90.00
_cell.angle_beta   90.00
_cell.angle_gamma   90.00
#
_symmetry.space_group_name_H-M   'P 1'
#
loop_
_entity.id
_entity.type
_entity.pdbx_description
1 polymer ?
#
loop_
_entity_poly.entity_id
_entity_poly.type
_entity_poly.pdbx_seq_one_letter_code
_entity_poly.pdbx_strand_id
1 'polypeptide(L)'
;MILSHLDLKIMTTTKKTTTKPRKPKSFTVKKQVSLDLPRNPFLFEVLDLVSKQRTKAKKIEVLKKYEELPLKVILIWNFDESVVSILPPGEVPYTGYNDQNVYKGGVSAKISEEVRSMHSQGNFSLGVSDGQGHTTIRRESKHFYRFIKGGDDGLNNLRRESMFINILEGLHPLEAEIVIACKDKKLGEIYKITKEIVAEAYPDIQWGDRS
;
A
#
# COMPACT_ATOMS: atom_id res chain seq x y z
N MET A 1 -63.67 54.30 58.50
CA MET A 1 -62.44 54.53 59.28
C MET A 1 -61.46 53.43 58.90
N ILE A 2 -60.47 53.81 58.17
CA ILE A 2 -59.02 53.70 58.50
C ILE A 2 -58.43 52.30 58.37
N LEU A 3 -57.55 52.24 57.37
CA LEU A 3 -56.19 51.66 57.32
C LEU A 3 -56.09 50.16 57.13
N SER A 4 -55.09 49.61 56.50
CA SER A 4 -53.82 50.11 55.96
C SER A 4 -53.21 49.09 55.01
N HIS A 5 -52.50 49.64 54.09
CA HIS A 5 -51.53 48.93 53.25
C HIS A 5 -50.59 47.96 53.97
N LEU A 6 -50.38 46.82 53.40
CA LEU A 6 -49.15 46.07 53.55
C LEU A 6 -48.72 45.52 52.21
N ASP A 7 -47.76 46.25 51.62
CA ASP A 7 -47.02 45.85 50.42
C ASP A 7 -46.13 44.65 50.71
N LEU A 8 -46.41 43.55 50.07
CA LEU A 8 -45.51 42.37 50.07
C LEU A 8 -44.70 42.36 48.77
N LYS A 9 -43.49 42.94 48.85
CA LYS A 9 -42.50 42.86 47.77
C LYS A 9 -42.01 41.43 47.60
N ILE A 10 -42.51 40.78 46.59
CA ILE A 10 -41.94 39.46 46.14
C ILE A 10 -40.74 39.80 45.23
N MET A 11 -39.53 39.59 45.75
CA MET A 11 -38.30 39.58 44.96
C MET A 11 -38.23 38.30 44.12
N THR A 12 -38.58 38.40 42.86
CA THR A 12 -38.29 37.34 41.92
C THR A 12 -36.87 37.49 41.34
N THR A 13 -35.93 36.75 41.88
CA THR A 13 -34.57 36.60 41.31
C THR A 13 -34.63 35.73 40.06
N THR A 14 -34.71 36.36 38.90
CA THR A 14 -34.52 35.66 37.62
C THR A 14 -33.01 35.43 37.38
N LYS A 15 -32.55 34.19 37.59
CA LYS A 15 -31.24 33.76 37.11
C LYS A 15 -31.24 33.73 35.57
N LYS A 16 -30.61 34.71 34.94
CA LYS A 16 -30.27 34.67 33.51
C LYS A 16 -29.21 33.56 33.30
N THR A 17 -29.64 32.39 32.83
CA THR A 17 -28.76 31.37 32.25
C THR A 17 -28.37 31.80 30.83
N THR A 18 -27.19 32.36 30.68
CA THR A 18 -26.58 32.63 29.39
C THR A 18 -26.07 31.30 28.78
N THR A 19 -26.90 30.62 28.04
CA THR A 19 -26.48 29.50 27.18
C THR A 19 -25.77 30.09 25.96
N LYS A 20 -24.45 29.95 25.92
CA LYS A 20 -23.66 30.22 24.70
C LYS A 20 -24.20 29.39 23.55
N PRO A 21 -24.43 30.00 22.36
CA PRO A 21 -24.89 29.23 21.19
C PRO A 21 -23.81 28.19 20.82
N ARG A 22 -24.18 26.90 20.84
CA ARG A 22 -23.34 25.81 20.30
C ARG A 22 -23.17 26.04 18.80
N LYS A 23 -21.91 26.26 18.37
CA LYS A 23 -21.56 26.26 16.94
C LYS A 23 -22.07 24.97 16.30
N PRO A 24 -22.74 25.03 15.14
CA PRO A 24 -23.17 23.84 14.43
C PRO A 24 -21.93 23.01 14.11
N LYS A 25 -21.93 21.75 14.52
CA LYS A 25 -20.90 20.80 14.11
C LYS A 25 -21.00 20.65 12.60
N SER A 26 -19.99 21.14 11.86
CA SER A 26 -19.88 20.87 10.45
C SER A 26 -19.80 19.38 10.25
N PHE A 27 -20.82 18.77 9.68
CA PHE A 27 -20.79 17.41 9.19
C PHE A 27 -19.88 17.38 7.95
N THR A 28 -18.61 17.15 8.14
CA THR A 28 -17.72 16.78 7.03
C THR A 28 -18.19 15.42 6.55
N VAL A 29 -18.88 15.40 5.43
CA VAL A 29 -19.19 14.14 4.70
C VAL A 29 -17.84 13.53 4.37
N LYS A 30 -17.48 12.48 5.11
CA LYS A 30 -16.26 11.72 4.82
C LYS A 30 -16.49 11.06 3.47
N LYS A 31 -15.77 11.51 2.43
CA LYS A 31 -15.78 10.90 1.10
C LYS A 31 -15.43 9.42 1.28
N GLN A 32 -16.41 8.54 1.08
CA GLN A 32 -16.14 7.10 1.08
C GLN A 32 -15.27 6.80 -0.14
N VAL A 33 -14.14 6.16 0.10
CA VAL A 33 -13.29 5.67 -0.98
C VAL A 33 -14.05 4.54 -1.67
N SER A 34 -14.30 4.69 -2.96
CA SER A 34 -14.89 3.63 -3.77
C SER A 34 -14.02 2.38 -3.70
N LEU A 35 -14.64 1.21 -3.53
CA LEU A 35 -13.95 -0.09 -3.55
C LEU A 35 -13.82 -0.64 -4.97
N ASP A 36 -14.25 0.12 -5.98
CA ASP A 36 -14.27 -0.34 -7.36
C ASP A 36 -13.04 0.16 -8.11
N LEU A 37 -12.26 -0.78 -8.60
CA LEU A 37 -11.15 -0.60 -9.53
C LEU A 37 -11.56 -1.09 -10.92
N PRO A 38 -10.79 -0.77 -11.98
CA PRO A 38 -10.96 -1.33 -13.31
C PRO A 38 -11.02 -2.88 -13.29
N ARG A 39 -11.48 -3.48 -14.38
CA ARG A 39 -11.66 -4.94 -14.48
C ARG A 39 -10.36 -5.73 -14.23
N ASN A 40 -9.22 -5.19 -14.64
CA ASN A 40 -7.89 -5.81 -14.47
C ASN A 40 -6.94 -4.77 -13.86
N PRO A 41 -7.10 -4.43 -12.57
CA PRO A 41 -6.25 -3.41 -11.95
C PRO A 41 -4.83 -3.93 -11.79
N PHE A 42 -3.83 -3.07 -11.85
CA PHE A 42 -2.48 -3.43 -11.45
C PHE A 42 -2.44 -3.77 -9.95
N LEU A 43 -1.44 -4.56 -9.52
CA LEU A 43 -1.34 -4.93 -8.11
C LEU A 43 -1.06 -3.73 -7.21
N PHE A 44 -0.34 -2.73 -7.70
CA PHE A 44 -0.15 -1.49 -6.94
C PHE A 44 -1.45 -0.72 -6.70
N GLU A 45 -2.41 -0.76 -7.64
CA GLU A 45 -3.72 -0.13 -7.47
C GLU A 45 -4.54 -0.82 -6.38
N VAL A 46 -4.48 -2.16 -6.34
CA VAL A 46 -5.14 -2.95 -5.29
C VAL A 46 -4.53 -2.63 -3.92
N LEU A 47 -3.20 -2.65 -3.81
CA LEU A 47 -2.49 -2.37 -2.55
C LEU A 47 -2.69 -0.92 -2.09
N ASP A 48 -2.71 0.05 -3.01
CA ASP A 48 -3.00 1.45 -2.72
C ASP A 48 -4.44 1.61 -2.20
N LEU A 49 -5.41 0.93 -2.83
CA LEU A 49 -6.78 0.91 -2.35
C LEU A 49 -6.88 0.32 -0.94
N VAL A 50 -6.14 -0.76 -0.64
CA VAL A 50 -6.06 -1.34 0.72
C VAL A 50 -5.46 -0.31 1.69
N SER A 51 -4.39 0.38 1.31
CA SER A 51 -3.71 1.36 2.16
C SER A 51 -4.62 2.53 2.56
N LYS A 52 -5.51 2.94 1.67
CA LYS A 52 -6.49 4.03 1.86
C LYS A 52 -7.63 3.62 2.80
N GLN A 53 -7.83 2.33 3.07
CA GLN A 53 -8.86 1.88 3.98
C GLN A 53 -8.45 2.12 5.45
N ARG A 54 -9.37 2.71 6.23
CA ARG A 54 -9.10 3.07 7.63
C ARG A 54 -9.25 1.93 8.63
N THR A 55 -10.09 0.94 8.30
CA THR A 55 -10.41 -0.17 9.21
C THR A 55 -9.85 -1.48 8.69
N LYS A 56 -9.43 -2.36 9.62
CA LYS A 56 -8.97 -3.71 9.31
C LYS A 56 -9.98 -4.48 8.45
N ALA A 57 -11.25 -4.44 8.84
CA ALA A 57 -12.33 -5.15 8.11
C ALA A 57 -12.42 -4.70 6.63
N LYS A 58 -12.35 -3.39 6.35
CA LYS A 58 -12.37 -2.89 4.97
C LYS A 58 -11.12 -3.26 4.18
N LYS A 59 -9.95 -3.32 4.81
CA LYS A 59 -8.73 -3.81 4.15
C LYS A 59 -8.87 -5.27 3.73
N ILE A 60 -9.40 -6.10 4.61
CA ILE A 60 -9.70 -7.51 4.34
C ILE A 60 -10.73 -7.66 3.22
N GLU A 61 -11.77 -6.84 3.22
CA GLU A 61 -12.80 -6.82 2.17
C GLU A 61 -12.19 -6.54 0.79
N VAL A 62 -11.30 -5.53 0.69
CA VAL A 62 -10.60 -5.22 -0.57
C VAL A 62 -9.70 -6.37 -1.00
N LEU A 63 -8.90 -6.95 -0.09
CA LEU A 63 -8.03 -8.08 -0.40
C LEU A 63 -8.82 -9.28 -0.92
N LYS A 64 -9.95 -9.62 -0.30
CA LYS A 64 -10.84 -10.71 -0.76
C LYS A 64 -11.51 -10.40 -2.09
N LYS A 65 -11.90 -9.14 -2.33
CA LYS A 65 -12.53 -8.73 -3.59
C LYS A 65 -11.60 -8.87 -4.79
N TYR A 66 -10.31 -8.56 -4.60
CA TYR A 66 -9.28 -8.63 -5.64
C TYR A 66 -8.31 -9.79 -5.40
N GLU A 67 -8.82 -10.90 -4.87
CA GLU A 67 -8.04 -12.10 -4.63
C GLU A 67 -7.51 -12.68 -5.93
N GLU A 68 -6.19 -12.80 -6.02
CA GLU A 68 -5.51 -13.46 -7.14
C GLU A 68 -4.18 -14.08 -6.68
N LEU A 69 -3.73 -15.11 -7.38
CA LEU A 69 -2.50 -15.82 -7.03
C LEU A 69 -1.27 -14.90 -7.00
N PRO A 70 -1.02 -14.01 -7.98
CA PRO A 70 0.11 -13.09 -7.93
C PRO A 70 0.11 -12.18 -6.71
N LEU A 71 -1.05 -11.72 -6.27
CA LEU A 71 -1.18 -10.93 -5.04
C LEU A 71 -0.78 -11.76 -3.81
N LYS A 72 -1.26 -13.00 -3.71
CA LYS A 72 -0.85 -13.90 -2.61
C LYS A 72 0.65 -14.16 -2.63
N VAL A 73 1.25 -14.37 -3.80
CA VAL A 73 2.70 -14.61 -3.93
C VAL A 73 3.53 -13.46 -3.37
N ILE A 74 3.22 -12.21 -3.72
CA ILE A 74 3.96 -11.05 -3.18
C ILE A 74 3.72 -10.85 -1.68
N LEU A 75 2.51 -11.10 -1.19
CA LEU A 75 2.20 -11.01 0.23
C LEU A 75 2.91 -12.10 1.04
N ILE A 76 2.97 -13.33 0.54
CA ILE A 76 3.73 -14.41 1.14
C ILE A 76 5.22 -14.05 1.15
N TRP A 77 5.77 -13.62 0.02
CA TRP A 77 7.19 -13.23 -0.06
C TRP A 77 7.53 -12.16 0.99
N ASN A 78 6.65 -11.17 1.19
CA ASN A 78 6.90 -10.10 2.15
C ASN A 78 6.69 -10.53 3.60
N PHE A 79 5.62 -11.25 3.93
CA PHE A 79 5.17 -11.47 5.32
C PHE A 79 5.53 -12.84 5.91
N ASP A 80 5.92 -13.80 5.08
CA ASP A 80 6.38 -15.10 5.56
C ASP A 80 7.88 -15.03 5.88
N GLU A 81 8.23 -15.21 7.14
CA GLU A 81 9.62 -15.17 7.61
C GLU A 81 10.44 -16.36 7.09
N SER A 82 9.79 -17.50 6.80
CA SER A 82 10.45 -18.67 6.21
C SER A 82 10.87 -18.42 4.76
N VAL A 83 10.27 -17.46 4.07
CA VAL A 83 10.66 -17.05 2.71
C VAL A 83 11.84 -16.10 2.80
N VAL A 84 13.04 -16.60 2.57
CA VAL A 84 14.29 -15.83 2.62
C VAL A 84 14.70 -15.44 1.21
N SER A 85 14.88 -14.13 0.96
CA SER A 85 15.41 -13.65 -0.32
C SER A 85 16.91 -13.95 -0.42
N ILE A 86 17.35 -14.46 -1.59
CA ILE A 86 18.78 -14.67 -1.87
C ILE A 86 19.42 -13.42 -2.48
N LEU A 87 18.60 -12.49 -2.97
CA LEU A 87 19.07 -11.24 -3.54
C LEU A 87 19.69 -10.35 -2.45
N PRO A 88 20.73 -9.56 -2.79
CA PRO A 88 21.32 -8.62 -1.85
C PRO A 88 20.27 -7.65 -1.28
N PRO A 89 20.30 -7.34 0.02
CA PRO A 89 19.43 -6.35 0.62
C PRO A 89 19.79 -4.94 0.15
N GLY A 90 18.80 -4.04 0.16
CA GLY A 90 18.98 -2.65 -0.18
C GLY A 90 18.87 -2.36 -1.67
N GLU A 91 19.62 -1.40 -2.15
CA GLU A 91 19.55 -0.90 -3.52
C GLU A 91 19.93 -1.96 -4.56
N VAL A 92 19.22 -1.95 -5.69
CA VAL A 92 19.48 -2.82 -6.83
C VAL A 92 20.37 -2.07 -7.81
N PRO A 93 21.61 -2.53 -8.04
CA PRO A 93 22.53 -1.86 -8.96
C PRO A 93 22.13 -2.06 -10.43
N TYR A 94 22.60 -1.17 -11.31
CA TYR A 94 22.54 -1.40 -12.75
C TYR A 94 23.58 -2.42 -13.20
N THR A 95 23.21 -3.30 -14.12
CA THR A 95 24.15 -4.22 -14.79
C THR A 95 24.63 -3.70 -16.15
N GLY A 96 23.99 -2.69 -16.72
CA GLY A 96 24.30 -2.15 -18.04
C GLY A 96 25.37 -1.07 -18.02
N TYR A 97 26.36 -1.20 -18.90
CA TYR A 97 27.48 -0.24 -19.03
C TYR A 97 27.03 1.17 -19.48
N ASN A 98 25.89 1.28 -20.17
CA ASN A 98 25.45 2.56 -20.77
C ASN A 98 24.65 3.45 -19.82
N ASP A 99 24.03 2.87 -18.77
CA ASP A 99 23.13 3.62 -17.87
C ASP A 99 23.80 4.05 -16.55
N GLN A 100 24.97 3.51 -16.22
CA GLN A 100 25.69 3.85 -14.98
C GLN A 100 26.05 5.33 -14.85
N ASN A 101 26.18 6.04 -15.98
CA ASN A 101 26.51 7.48 -16.00
C ASN A 101 25.26 8.37 -15.87
N VAL A 102 24.06 7.83 -16.10
CA VAL A 102 22.80 8.59 -16.07
C VAL A 102 22.17 8.55 -14.69
N TYR A 103 22.22 7.41 -14.01
CA TYR A 103 21.62 7.23 -12.70
C TYR A 103 22.63 6.74 -11.67
N LYS A 104 23.13 7.66 -10.83
CA LYS A 104 24.15 7.38 -9.81
C LYS A 104 23.74 6.38 -8.73
N GLY A 105 22.45 6.06 -8.61
CA GLY A 105 21.88 5.19 -7.55
C GLY A 105 21.37 3.83 -8.04
N GLY A 106 21.66 3.41 -9.29
CA GLY A 106 21.19 2.12 -9.82
C GLY A 106 19.71 2.09 -10.21
N VAL A 107 19.18 0.88 -10.44
CA VAL A 107 17.79 0.64 -10.87
C VAL A 107 16.78 1.12 -9.82
N SER A 108 17.06 0.88 -8.55
CA SER A 108 16.18 1.32 -7.45
C SER A 108 16.02 2.84 -7.42
N ALA A 109 17.09 3.60 -7.64
CA ALA A 109 17.02 5.05 -7.67
C ALA A 109 16.21 5.56 -8.86
N LYS A 110 16.40 4.97 -10.05
CA LYS A 110 15.61 5.28 -11.25
C LYS A 110 14.12 5.06 -10.98
N ILE A 111 13.76 3.88 -10.49
CA ILE A 111 12.37 3.54 -10.16
C ILE A 111 11.79 4.51 -9.14
N SER A 112 12.51 4.84 -8.09
CA SER A 112 12.06 5.79 -7.06
C SER A 112 11.86 7.20 -7.62
N GLU A 113 12.68 7.64 -8.57
CA GLU A 113 12.54 8.93 -9.24
C GLU A 113 11.33 8.94 -10.18
N GLU A 114 11.12 7.88 -10.96
CA GLU A 114 9.96 7.71 -11.81
C GLU A 114 8.66 7.70 -11.00
N VAL A 115 8.62 6.94 -9.89
CA VAL A 115 7.47 6.92 -8.97
C VAL A 115 7.22 8.32 -8.37
N ARG A 116 8.26 9.03 -7.94
CA ARG A 116 8.14 10.40 -7.41
C ARG A 116 7.62 11.37 -8.47
N SER A 117 8.07 11.25 -9.71
CA SER A 117 7.59 12.03 -10.84
C SER A 117 6.11 11.78 -11.11
N MET A 118 5.67 10.52 -11.11
CA MET A 118 4.26 10.15 -11.24
C MET A 118 3.41 10.77 -10.13
N HIS A 119 3.86 10.71 -8.88
CA HIS A 119 3.19 11.34 -7.75
C HIS A 119 3.07 12.86 -7.89
N SER A 120 4.12 13.53 -8.35
CA SER A 120 4.14 14.99 -8.52
C SER A 120 3.24 15.46 -9.66
N GLN A 121 3.13 14.69 -10.72
CA GLN A 121 2.30 15.01 -11.88
C GLN A 121 0.82 14.67 -11.67
N GLY A 122 0.48 13.96 -10.60
CA GLY A 122 -0.88 13.46 -10.36
C GLY A 122 -1.34 12.44 -11.40
N ASN A 123 -0.42 11.98 -12.23
CA ASN A 123 -0.67 11.08 -13.36
C ASN A 123 -0.63 9.62 -12.87
N PHE A 124 -1.45 9.32 -11.86
CA PHE A 124 -1.88 7.96 -11.62
C PHE A 124 -2.96 7.64 -12.66
N SER A 125 -2.55 7.43 -13.87
CA SER A 125 -3.43 6.92 -14.90
C SER A 125 -3.75 5.48 -14.54
N LEU A 126 -4.82 5.31 -13.80
CA LEU A 126 -5.36 4.02 -13.41
C LEU A 126 -5.65 3.21 -14.69
N GLY A 127 -4.83 2.20 -14.96
CA GLY A 127 -5.05 1.25 -16.05
C GLY A 127 -4.65 1.69 -17.44
N VAL A 128 -3.99 2.83 -17.63
CA VAL A 128 -3.45 3.26 -18.91
C VAL A 128 -1.98 3.59 -18.74
N SER A 129 -1.12 2.59 -18.82
CA SER A 129 0.30 2.83 -19.05
C SER A 129 0.56 2.91 -20.55
N ASP A 130 0.52 4.09 -21.10
CA ASP A 130 1.07 4.33 -22.44
C ASP A 130 2.59 4.12 -22.37
N GLY A 131 3.04 2.91 -22.65
CA GLY A 131 4.42 2.62 -23.00
C GLY A 131 5.40 2.30 -21.89
N GLN A 132 5.01 2.25 -20.62
CA GLN A 132 5.89 1.81 -19.54
C GLN A 132 5.46 0.45 -19.00
N GLY A 133 6.33 -0.52 -19.15
CA GLY A 133 6.14 -1.88 -18.71
C GLY A 133 5.73 -2.82 -19.82
N HIS A 134 6.69 -3.62 -20.28
CA HIS A 134 6.42 -4.69 -21.24
C HIS A 134 5.82 -5.92 -20.59
N THR A 135 5.83 -5.97 -19.24
CA THR A 135 5.34 -7.08 -18.45
C THR A 135 4.60 -6.57 -17.19
N THR A 136 4.05 -7.47 -16.41
CA THR A 136 3.32 -7.19 -15.16
C THR A 136 3.72 -8.19 -14.09
N ILE A 137 3.52 -7.87 -12.81
CA ILE A 137 3.73 -8.83 -11.71
C ILE A 137 2.90 -10.10 -11.93
N ARG A 138 1.71 -10.00 -12.51
CA ARG A 138 0.88 -11.18 -12.84
C ARG A 138 1.59 -12.18 -13.74
N ARG A 139 2.36 -11.68 -14.70
CA ARG A 139 3.13 -12.53 -15.63
C ARG A 139 4.40 -13.06 -14.98
N GLU A 140 5.09 -12.21 -14.20
CA GLU A 140 6.41 -12.50 -13.64
C GLU A 140 6.37 -13.28 -12.33
N SER A 141 5.27 -13.24 -11.58
CA SER A 141 5.13 -13.91 -10.27
C SER A 141 5.50 -15.40 -10.28
N LYS A 142 5.27 -16.08 -11.40
CA LYS A 142 5.66 -17.49 -11.61
C LYS A 142 7.17 -17.72 -11.60
N HIS A 143 7.98 -16.66 -11.72
CA HIS A 143 9.44 -16.73 -11.72
C HIS A 143 10.05 -16.31 -10.38
N PHE A 144 9.26 -15.77 -9.44
CA PHE A 144 9.76 -15.22 -8.18
C PHE A 144 10.39 -16.27 -7.25
N TYR A 145 10.01 -17.55 -7.38
CA TYR A 145 10.65 -18.63 -6.65
C TYR A 145 12.16 -18.68 -6.83
N ARG A 146 12.68 -18.19 -7.97
CA ARG A 146 14.12 -18.16 -8.28
C ARG A 146 14.91 -17.18 -7.41
N PHE A 147 14.23 -16.24 -6.76
CA PHE A 147 14.83 -15.21 -5.93
C PHE A 147 14.80 -15.56 -4.43
N ILE A 148 14.20 -16.69 -4.08
CA ILE A 148 14.09 -17.15 -2.70
C ILE A 148 14.89 -18.43 -2.49
N LYS A 149 15.38 -18.61 -1.25
CA LYS A 149 16.16 -19.78 -0.86
C LYS A 149 15.35 -21.06 -1.04
N GLY A 150 15.98 -22.09 -1.58
CA GLY A 150 15.32 -23.36 -1.87
C GLY A 150 14.46 -23.37 -3.14
N GLY A 151 14.32 -22.26 -3.84
CA GLY A 151 13.49 -22.19 -5.04
C GLY A 151 14.20 -22.68 -6.32
N ASP A 152 15.43 -22.22 -6.55
CA ASP A 152 16.27 -22.63 -7.70
C ASP A 152 17.74 -22.54 -7.28
N ASP A 153 18.24 -23.60 -6.64
CA ASP A 153 19.61 -23.66 -6.12
C ASP A 153 20.65 -23.84 -7.22
N GLY A 154 20.26 -24.31 -8.40
CA GLY A 154 21.15 -24.45 -9.55
C GLY A 154 21.44 -23.13 -10.27
N LEU A 155 20.72 -22.07 -9.98
CA LEU A 155 20.89 -20.78 -10.63
C LEU A 155 22.04 -19.98 -10.01
N ASN A 156 23.02 -19.57 -10.85
CA ASN A 156 24.13 -18.72 -10.43
C ASN A 156 23.61 -17.35 -9.95
N ASN A 157 24.22 -16.80 -8.89
CA ASN A 157 23.83 -15.52 -8.30
C ASN A 157 23.85 -14.35 -9.29
N LEU A 158 24.89 -14.24 -10.10
CA LEU A 158 25.00 -13.19 -11.12
C LEU A 158 23.84 -13.25 -12.13
N ARG A 159 23.50 -14.47 -12.58
CA ARG A 159 22.36 -14.66 -13.48
C ARG A 159 21.04 -14.38 -12.80
N ARG A 160 20.90 -14.72 -11.51
CA ARG A 160 19.73 -14.42 -10.69
C ARG A 160 19.51 -12.93 -10.56
N GLU A 161 20.56 -12.18 -10.23
CA GLU A 161 20.52 -10.71 -10.14
C GLU A 161 20.17 -10.07 -11.50
N SER A 162 20.80 -10.53 -12.60
CA SER A 162 20.48 -10.03 -13.94
C SER A 162 19.02 -10.29 -14.31
N MET A 163 18.48 -11.48 -13.99
CA MET A 163 17.07 -11.79 -14.22
C MET A 163 16.14 -10.88 -13.40
N PHE A 164 16.51 -10.61 -12.15
CA PHE A 164 15.74 -9.72 -11.27
C PHE A 164 15.69 -8.30 -11.83
N ILE A 165 16.84 -7.76 -12.25
CA ILE A 165 16.95 -6.45 -12.86
C ILE A 165 16.10 -6.37 -14.15
N ASN A 166 16.21 -7.36 -15.03
CA ASN A 166 15.41 -7.41 -16.26
C ASN A 166 13.90 -7.41 -15.98
N ILE A 167 13.45 -8.11 -14.94
CA ILE A 167 12.05 -8.06 -14.51
C ILE A 167 11.69 -6.66 -14.05
N LEU A 168 12.50 -6.02 -13.21
CA LEU A 168 12.22 -4.67 -12.71
C LEU A 168 12.14 -3.63 -13.85
N GLU A 169 13.03 -3.71 -14.82
CA GLU A 169 13.04 -2.81 -15.98
C GLU A 169 11.84 -3.05 -16.91
N GLY A 170 11.32 -4.27 -16.97
CA GLY A 170 10.15 -4.61 -17.76
C GLY A 170 8.81 -4.27 -17.07
N LEU A 171 8.79 -4.04 -15.77
CA LEU A 171 7.58 -3.71 -15.01
C LEU A 171 7.23 -2.22 -15.08
N HIS A 172 5.95 -1.91 -14.83
CA HIS A 172 5.55 -0.55 -14.51
C HIS A 172 6.30 -0.09 -13.23
N PRO A 173 6.79 1.17 -13.13
CA PRO A 173 7.59 1.62 -11.99
C PRO A 173 6.96 1.34 -10.62
N LEU A 174 5.65 1.55 -10.47
CA LEU A 174 4.93 1.25 -9.22
C LEU A 174 4.84 -0.26 -8.92
N GLU A 175 4.81 -1.13 -9.92
CA GLU A 175 4.91 -2.58 -9.72
C GLU A 175 6.34 -3.00 -9.38
N ALA A 176 7.33 -2.38 -9.99
CA ALA A 176 8.74 -2.63 -9.68
C ALA A 176 9.08 -2.23 -8.23
N GLU A 177 8.53 -1.10 -7.75
CA GLU A 177 8.65 -0.67 -6.34
C GLU A 177 8.10 -1.73 -5.38
N ILE A 178 6.95 -2.35 -5.70
CA ILE A 178 6.39 -3.46 -4.91
C ILE A 178 7.37 -4.63 -4.82
N VAL A 179 7.95 -5.04 -5.94
CA VAL A 179 8.87 -6.18 -5.98
C VAL A 179 10.14 -5.90 -5.18
N ILE A 180 10.69 -4.69 -5.28
CA ILE A 180 11.82 -4.25 -4.46
C ILE A 180 11.45 -4.25 -2.96
N ALA A 181 10.29 -3.71 -2.62
CA ALA A 181 9.80 -3.69 -1.24
C ALA A 181 9.60 -5.11 -0.67
N CYS A 182 9.09 -6.05 -1.47
CA CYS A 182 8.96 -7.46 -1.08
C CYS A 182 10.30 -8.12 -0.81
N LYS A 183 11.30 -7.86 -1.67
CA LYS A 183 12.67 -8.36 -1.49
C LYS A 183 13.23 -7.96 -0.13
N ASP A 184 12.97 -6.75 0.32
CA ASP A 184 13.48 -6.16 1.57
C ASP A 184 12.46 -6.25 2.75
N LYS A 185 11.34 -6.97 2.59
CA LYS A 185 10.28 -7.11 3.61
C LYS A 185 9.63 -5.79 4.05
N LYS A 186 9.63 -4.76 3.20
CA LYS A 186 9.15 -3.40 3.50
C LYS A 186 7.76 -3.07 2.96
N LEU A 187 7.10 -3.99 2.27
CA LEU A 187 5.78 -3.76 1.67
C LEU A 187 4.74 -3.31 2.70
N GLY A 188 4.80 -3.89 3.91
CA GLY A 188 3.89 -3.57 5.00
C GLY A 188 3.96 -2.11 5.45
N GLU A 189 5.15 -1.52 5.42
CA GLU A 189 5.37 -0.11 5.78
C GLU A 189 4.77 0.82 4.72
N ILE A 190 4.99 0.52 3.44
CA ILE A 190 4.52 1.34 2.31
C ILE A 190 2.99 1.33 2.24
N TYR A 191 2.38 0.16 2.27
CA TYR A 191 0.93 -0.01 2.07
C TYR A 191 0.12 -0.17 3.37
N LYS A 192 0.77 -0.04 4.54
CA LYS A 192 0.12 -0.13 5.86
C LYS A 192 -0.68 -1.43 6.03
N ILE A 193 -0.11 -2.53 5.57
CA ILE A 193 -0.66 -3.89 5.68
C ILE A 193 0.19 -4.66 6.69
N THR A 194 -0.42 -5.53 7.47
CA THR A 194 0.26 -6.41 8.42
C THR A 194 -0.02 -7.88 8.11
N LYS A 195 0.82 -8.78 8.63
CA LYS A 195 0.65 -10.22 8.47
C LYS A 195 -0.72 -10.71 8.93
N GLU A 196 -1.23 -10.15 10.05
CA GLU A 196 -2.54 -10.51 10.60
C GLU A 196 -3.69 -10.16 9.66
N ILE A 197 -3.59 -9.03 8.93
CA ILE A 197 -4.59 -8.64 7.94
C ILE A 197 -4.60 -9.63 6.78
N VAL A 198 -3.40 -10.03 6.32
CA VAL A 198 -3.26 -11.00 5.22
C VAL A 198 -3.74 -12.38 5.64
N ALA A 199 -3.37 -12.85 6.83
CA ALA A 199 -3.80 -14.15 7.35
C ALA A 199 -5.32 -14.26 7.53
N GLU A 200 -5.97 -13.16 7.94
CA GLU A 200 -7.43 -13.13 8.06
C GLU A 200 -8.13 -12.99 6.70
N ALA A 201 -7.49 -12.30 5.74
CA ALA A 201 -8.00 -12.21 4.38
C ALA A 201 -7.92 -13.55 3.65
N TYR A 202 -6.81 -14.26 3.82
CA TYR A 202 -6.47 -15.50 3.13
C TYR A 202 -6.11 -16.62 4.11
N PRO A 203 -7.10 -17.26 4.74
CA PRO A 203 -6.87 -18.32 5.72
C PRO A 203 -6.32 -19.61 5.10
N ASP A 204 -6.32 -19.73 3.78
CA ASP A 204 -5.73 -20.82 3.00
C ASP A 204 -4.21 -20.72 2.88
N ILE A 205 -3.61 -19.59 3.21
CA ILE A 205 -2.15 -19.44 3.22
C ILE A 205 -1.56 -20.18 4.43
N GLN A 206 -0.76 -21.19 4.14
CA GLN A 206 0.09 -21.83 5.16
C GLN A 206 1.35 -20.99 5.34
N TRP A 207 1.59 -20.55 6.56
CA TRP A 207 2.74 -19.75 6.94
C TRP A 207 3.85 -20.62 7.50
N GLY A 208 5.10 -20.37 7.12
CA GLY A 208 6.25 -21.14 7.55
C GLY A 208 6.60 -22.30 6.62
N ASP A 209 7.73 -22.96 6.92
CA ASP A 209 8.23 -24.20 6.26
C ASP A 209 8.41 -24.11 4.74
N ARG A 210 8.86 -22.94 4.23
CA ARG A 210 9.04 -22.69 2.79
C ARG A 210 10.50 -22.60 2.35
N SER A 211 11.47 -22.66 3.28
CA SER A 211 12.92 -22.57 2.97
C SER A 211 13.75 -23.59 3.70
#